data_003229e8285c4f23f7882fac9eeb96a3
#
_entry.id   003229e8285c4f23f7882fac9eeb96a3
#
_cell.length_a   1.000
_cell.length_b   1.000
_cell.length_c   1.000
_cell.angle_alpha   90.00
_cell.angle_beta   90.00
_cell.angle_gamma   90.00
#
_symmetry.space_group_name_H-M   'P 1'
#
loop_
_entity.id
_entity.type
_entity.pdbx_description
1 polymer ?
#
loop_
_entity_poly.entity_id
_entity_poly.type
_entity_poly.pdbx_seq_one_letter_code
_entity_poly.pdbx_strand_id
1 'polypeptide(L)'
;MEQQGYEILEYNYRCRMGEIDIVARQGGYLVFVEVKYRADSTVGNPFEAVTSAKQRTISKVASYYCLTHGYGTYTPCRFDVAAILGKQIKVIQNAFDYQGF
;
A
#
# COMPACT_ATOMS: atom_id res chain seq x y z
N MET A 1 -4.45 -8.19 9.03
CA MET A 1 -3.24 -7.36 9.00
C MET A 1 -2.79 -6.89 10.37
N GLU A 2 -3.70 -6.51 11.23
CA GLU A 2 -3.33 -6.06 12.57
C GLU A 2 -2.62 -7.16 13.36
N GLN A 3 -2.97 -8.42 13.13
CA GLN A 3 -2.32 -9.56 13.77
C GLN A 3 -0.85 -9.70 13.37
N GLN A 4 -0.44 -9.05 12.29
CA GLN A 4 0.94 -9.08 11.83
C GLN A 4 1.73 -7.84 12.26
N GLY A 5 1.17 -7.07 13.20
CA GLY A 5 1.85 -5.91 13.74
C GLY A 5 1.58 -4.60 13.02
N TYR A 6 0.62 -4.57 12.13
CA TYR A 6 0.23 -3.34 11.45
C TYR A 6 -0.72 -2.54 12.33
N GLU A 7 -0.39 -1.28 12.55
CA GLU A 7 -1.30 -0.32 13.16
C GLU A 7 -2.00 0.42 12.03
N ILE A 8 -3.30 0.21 11.86
CA ILE A 8 -4.04 0.85 10.78
C ILE A 8 -4.32 2.30 11.15
N LEU A 9 -3.89 3.22 10.30
CA LEU A 9 -4.11 4.65 10.49
C LEU A 9 -5.34 5.13 9.75
N GLU A 10 -5.53 4.69 8.51
CA GLU A 10 -6.68 5.06 7.71
C GLU A 10 -7.03 3.96 6.72
N TYR A 11 -8.33 3.86 6.42
CA TYR A 11 -8.83 3.05 5.31
C TYR A 11 -9.30 3.98 4.21
N ASN A 12 -9.05 3.58 2.96
CA ASN A 12 -9.57 4.27 1.78
C ASN A 12 -9.23 5.76 1.77
N TYR A 13 -7.94 6.05 1.93
CA TYR A 13 -7.46 7.42 1.85
C TYR A 13 -7.53 7.89 0.41
N ARG A 14 -8.22 9.00 0.17
CA ARG A 14 -8.43 9.56 -1.16
C ARG A 14 -7.96 11.00 -1.24
N CYS A 15 -7.41 11.34 -2.40
CA CYS A 15 -7.09 12.74 -2.71
C CYS A 15 -7.28 12.92 -4.21
N ARG A 16 -6.99 14.11 -4.70
CA ARG A 16 -7.18 14.43 -6.12
C ARG A 16 -6.39 13.50 -7.04
N MET A 17 -5.26 13.00 -6.60
CA MET A 17 -4.37 12.19 -7.42
C MET A 17 -4.73 10.72 -7.45
N GLY A 18 -5.55 10.25 -6.51
CA GLY A 18 -5.92 8.84 -6.44
C GLY A 18 -6.26 8.39 -5.03
N GLU A 19 -6.16 7.09 -4.82
CA GLU A 19 -6.58 6.43 -3.59
C GLU A 19 -5.56 5.41 -3.13
N ILE A 20 -5.43 5.27 -1.81
CA ILE A 20 -4.68 4.18 -1.18
C ILE A 20 -5.63 3.44 -0.26
N ASP A 21 -5.67 2.11 -0.40
CA ASP A 21 -6.66 1.31 0.32
C ASP A 21 -6.44 1.32 1.82
N ILE A 22 -5.20 1.22 2.27
CA ILE A 22 -4.86 1.23 3.70
C ILE A 22 -3.59 2.04 3.91
N VAL A 23 -3.61 2.92 4.91
CA VAL A 23 -2.40 3.57 5.43
C VAL A 23 -2.17 3.01 6.81
N ALA A 24 -0.97 2.50 7.07
CA ALA A 24 -0.66 1.82 8.32
C ALA A 24 0.75 2.16 8.81
N ARG A 25 1.07 1.69 9.99
CA ARG A 25 2.41 1.80 10.56
C ARG A 25 2.85 0.42 11.02
N GLN A 26 4.09 0.06 10.71
CA GLN A 26 4.66 -1.19 11.17
C GLN A 26 6.17 -1.03 11.34
N GLY A 27 6.66 -1.33 12.55
CA GLY A 27 8.09 -1.38 12.80
C GLY A 27 8.86 -0.12 12.43
N GLY A 28 8.28 1.05 12.63
CA GLY A 28 8.92 2.31 12.30
C GLY A 28 8.69 2.77 10.86
N TYR A 29 8.04 1.96 10.05
CA TYR A 29 7.69 2.33 8.69
C TYR A 29 6.27 2.87 8.61
N LEU A 30 6.09 3.89 7.77
CA LEU A 30 4.78 4.30 7.30
C LEU A 30 4.48 3.45 6.06
N VAL A 31 3.42 2.67 6.10
CA VAL A 31 3.15 1.65 5.10
C VAL A 31 1.88 1.99 4.32
N PHE A 32 1.99 1.98 3.00
CA PHE A 32 0.86 2.21 2.10
C PHE A 32 0.52 0.89 1.43
N VAL A 33 -0.71 0.44 1.62
CA VAL A 33 -1.11 -0.92 1.22
C VAL A 33 -2.14 -0.87 0.12
N GLU A 34 -1.88 -1.59 -0.97
CA GLU A 34 -2.84 -1.85 -2.04
C GLU A 34 -3.49 -3.20 -1.78
N VAL A 35 -4.82 -3.24 -1.75
CA VAL A 35 -5.56 -4.48 -1.53
C VAL A 35 -6.01 -5.04 -2.87
N LYS A 36 -5.73 -6.32 -3.10
CA LYS A 36 -6.13 -7.03 -4.32
C LYS A 36 -7.00 -8.23 -3.97
N TYR A 37 -8.17 -8.28 -4.58
CA TYR A 37 -9.06 -9.43 -4.46
C TYR A 37 -8.83 -10.37 -5.63
N ARG A 38 -8.69 -11.65 -5.31
CA ARG A 38 -8.60 -12.71 -6.33
C ARG A 38 -9.57 -13.80 -5.94
N ALA A 39 -10.50 -14.08 -6.83
CA ALA A 39 -11.48 -15.15 -6.60
C ALA A 39 -10.83 -16.52 -6.72
N ASP A 40 -9.71 -16.60 -7.45
CA ASP A 40 -9.07 -17.85 -7.81
C ASP A 40 -7.55 -17.65 -7.75
N SER A 41 -6.87 -18.52 -7.01
CA SER A 41 -5.42 -18.46 -6.88
C SER A 41 -4.66 -18.79 -8.16
N THR A 42 -5.35 -19.30 -9.18
CA THR A 42 -4.72 -19.62 -10.45
C THR A 42 -4.59 -18.42 -11.37
N VAL A 43 -5.19 -17.29 -11.02
CA VAL A 43 -5.19 -16.09 -11.84
C VAL A 43 -4.04 -15.18 -11.42
N GLY A 44 -2.87 -15.46 -11.96
CA GLY A 44 -1.74 -14.57 -11.86
C GLY A 44 -1.12 -14.43 -10.47
N ASN A 45 0.05 -13.84 -10.48
CA ASN A 45 0.79 -13.51 -9.28
C ASN A 45 0.27 -12.15 -8.75
N PRO A 46 -0.08 -12.02 -7.45
CA PRO A 46 -0.50 -10.74 -6.89
C PRO A 46 0.48 -9.59 -7.13
N PHE A 47 1.78 -9.87 -7.23
CA PHE A 47 2.79 -8.86 -7.54
C PHE A 47 2.55 -8.22 -8.90
N GLU A 48 2.14 -9.00 -9.89
CA GLU A 48 1.94 -8.52 -11.24
C GLU A 48 0.69 -7.67 -11.39
N ALA A 49 -0.14 -7.64 -10.36
CA ALA A 49 -1.38 -6.88 -10.40
C ALA A 49 -1.18 -5.37 -10.21
N VAL A 50 0.02 -4.94 -9.77
CA VAL A 50 0.30 -3.52 -9.56
C VAL A 50 1.16 -3.02 -10.71
N THR A 51 0.51 -2.40 -11.70
CA THR A 51 1.20 -1.88 -12.88
C THR A 51 2.10 -0.70 -12.53
N SER A 52 3.03 -0.37 -13.43
CA SER A 52 3.90 0.79 -13.24
C SER A 52 3.09 2.07 -13.09
N ALA A 53 2.01 2.23 -13.86
CA ALA A 53 1.15 3.39 -13.77
C ALA A 53 0.50 3.49 -12.39
N LYS A 54 0.03 2.35 -11.85
CA LYS A 54 -0.58 2.31 -10.52
C LYS A 54 0.45 2.60 -9.44
N GLN A 55 1.67 2.08 -9.59
CA GLN A 55 2.76 2.36 -8.65
C GLN A 55 3.06 3.85 -8.58
N ARG A 56 3.09 4.52 -9.74
CA ARG A 56 3.30 5.97 -9.77
C ARG A 56 2.16 6.73 -9.09
N THR A 57 0.92 6.32 -9.34
CA THR A 57 -0.24 6.94 -8.71
C THR A 57 -0.19 6.77 -7.19
N ILE A 58 0.06 5.56 -6.72
CA ILE A 58 0.16 5.28 -5.29
C ILE A 58 1.29 6.10 -4.65
N SER A 59 2.42 6.20 -5.34
CA SER A 59 3.56 6.99 -4.83
C SER A 59 3.21 8.47 -4.70
N LYS A 60 2.47 9.04 -5.65
CA LYS A 60 2.03 10.43 -5.58
C LYS A 60 1.07 10.65 -4.43
N VAL A 61 0.12 9.74 -4.25
CA VAL A 61 -0.85 9.83 -3.15
C VAL A 61 -0.12 9.72 -1.80
N ALA A 62 0.86 8.81 -1.72
CA ALA A 62 1.66 8.64 -0.51
C ALA A 62 2.44 9.92 -0.18
N SER A 63 3.04 10.56 -1.18
CA SER A 63 3.76 11.83 -0.99
C SER A 63 2.83 12.91 -0.45
N TYR A 64 1.63 12.99 -1.02
CA TYR A 64 0.63 13.95 -0.58
C TYR A 64 0.19 13.68 0.87
N TYR A 65 -0.01 12.41 1.20
CA TYR A 65 -0.34 12.02 2.57
C TYR A 65 0.76 12.48 3.54
N CYS A 66 2.00 12.20 3.23
CA CYS A 66 3.11 12.60 4.09
C CYS A 66 3.17 14.12 4.25
N LEU A 67 3.00 14.85 3.15
CA LEU A 67 3.04 16.31 3.17
C LEU A 67 1.94 16.90 4.06
N THR A 68 0.72 16.39 3.92
CA THR A 68 -0.44 16.96 4.62
C THR A 68 -0.56 16.47 6.07
N HIS A 69 0.14 15.41 6.44
CA HIS A 69 0.11 14.86 7.80
C HIS A 69 1.38 15.13 8.58
N GLY A 70 2.25 16.00 8.07
CA GLY A 70 3.42 16.45 8.80
C GLY A 70 4.58 15.47 8.86
N TYR A 71 4.61 14.48 7.97
CA TYR A 71 5.75 13.57 7.90
C TYR A 71 6.87 14.21 7.09
N GLY A 72 8.09 14.09 7.58
CA GLY A 72 9.26 14.69 6.92
C GLY A 72 9.72 13.88 5.71
N THR A 73 10.64 14.49 4.95
CA THR A 73 11.23 13.89 3.75
C THR A 73 11.92 12.56 4.04
N TYR A 74 12.45 12.40 5.25
CA TYR A 74 13.19 11.20 5.62
C TYR A 74 12.34 10.16 6.35
N THR A 75 11.02 10.30 6.35
CA THR A 75 10.14 9.31 6.94
C THR A 75 10.28 7.99 6.19
N PRO A 76 10.65 6.89 6.86
CA PRO A 76 10.73 5.59 6.17
C PRO A 76 9.34 5.17 5.70
N CYS A 77 9.22 4.92 4.41
CA CYS A 77 7.96 4.49 3.81
C CYS A 77 8.14 3.16 3.10
N ARG A 78 7.06 2.39 3.05
CA ARG A 78 7.07 1.09 2.40
C ARG A 78 5.74 0.87 1.70
N PHE A 79 5.78 0.19 0.56
CA PHE A 79 4.59 -0.12 -0.22
C PHE A 79 4.36 -1.62 -0.18
N ASP A 80 3.22 -2.01 0.39
CA ASP A 80 2.85 -3.42 0.55
C ASP A 80 1.61 -3.73 -0.28
N VAL A 81 1.45 -5.00 -0.63
CA VAL A 81 0.24 -5.49 -1.30
C VAL A 81 -0.37 -6.56 -0.42
N ALA A 82 -1.66 -6.41 -0.14
CA ALA A 82 -2.44 -7.42 0.58
C ALA A 82 -3.35 -8.12 -0.43
N ALA A 83 -3.07 -9.38 -0.70
CA ALA A 83 -3.85 -10.18 -1.63
C ALA A 83 -4.86 -11.00 -0.84
N ILE A 84 -6.13 -10.85 -1.17
CA ILE A 84 -7.21 -11.62 -0.56
C ILE A 84 -7.59 -12.73 -1.53
N LEU A 85 -7.30 -13.97 -1.11
CA LEU A 85 -7.50 -15.18 -1.91
C LEU A 85 -8.57 -16.02 -1.20
N GLY A 86 -9.83 -15.84 -1.61
CA GLY A 86 -10.93 -16.48 -0.90
C GLY A 86 -10.97 -16.04 0.56
N LYS A 87 -10.70 -16.96 1.50
CA LYS A 87 -10.70 -16.66 2.92
C LYS A 87 -9.31 -16.35 3.47
N GLN A 88 -8.29 -16.38 2.61
CA GLN A 88 -6.91 -16.16 3.03
C GLN A 88 -6.45 -14.77 2.65
N ILE A 89 -5.62 -14.18 3.50
CA ILE A 89 -4.96 -12.90 3.23
C ILE A 89 -3.46 -13.15 3.18
N LYS A 90 -2.84 -12.79 2.08
CA LYS A 90 -1.39 -12.88 1.92
C LYS A 90 -0.84 -11.47 1.75
N VAL A 91 0.05 -11.07 2.65
CA VAL A 91 0.66 -9.75 2.59
C VAL A 91 2.06 -9.86 2.02
N ILE A 92 2.33 -9.06 1.03
CA ILE A 92 3.64 -8.97 0.39
C ILE A 92 4.23 -7.64 0.81
N GLN A 93 5.25 -7.68 1.66
CA GLN A 93 5.90 -6.48 2.14
C GLN A 93 6.90 -5.97 1.13
N ASN A 94 7.00 -4.63 1.04
CA ASN A 94 7.94 -3.98 0.14
C ASN A 94 7.77 -4.47 -1.30
N ALA A 95 6.53 -4.45 -1.78
CA ALA A 95 6.18 -5.01 -3.07
C ALA A 95 6.74 -4.21 -4.24
N PHE A 96 6.96 -2.92 -4.07
CA PHE A 96 7.56 -2.07 -5.10
C PHE A 96 8.19 -0.84 -4.46
N ASP A 97 9.08 -0.20 -5.20
CA ASP A 97 9.78 0.99 -4.75
C ASP A 97 8.99 2.25 -5.05
N TYR A 98 9.31 3.32 -4.33
CA TYR A 98 8.71 4.64 -4.55
C TYR A 98 8.98 5.13 -5.96
N GLN A 99 7.93 5.56 -6.64
CA GLN A 99 7.98 6.02 -8.04
C GLN A 99 7.55 7.49 -8.16
N GLY A 100 7.86 8.31 -7.19
CA GLY A 100 7.22 9.59 -6.96
C GLY A 100 7.79 10.81 -7.66
N PHE A 101 8.60 10.66 -8.66
CA PHE A 101 9.08 11.86 -9.39
C PHE A 101 9.18 11.65 -10.85
#